data_f28bdcbea6a3f2f2846499e069118476
#
_entry.id   f28bdcbea6a3f2f2846499e069118476
#
_cell.length_a   1.000
_cell.length_b   1.000
_cell.length_c   1.000
_cell.angle_alpha   90.00
_cell.angle_beta   90.00
_cell.angle_gamma   90.00
#
_symmetry.space_group_name_H-M   'P 1'
#
loop_
_entity.id
_entity.type
_entity.pdbx_description
1 polymer ?
#
loop_
_entity_poly.entity_id
_entity_poly.type
_entity_poly.pdbx_seq_one_letter_code
_entity_poly.pdbx_strand_id
1 'polypeptide(L)'
;EPEIFYIGIGNFAERTGMLPLIYDWRAPVSGLFYDYDKGPGSYEAPAGLIEGEIAAKWQYKVKNGKMVYAFESDTKIDDDILKQELGTNSDVQLKNIVRTIQKEQNAIIRNTHDRILAIQGAAGSGKTSVALHRIAYLLYHDREHLKSSNVLILSPNSVFSDYISHILPELGEENIQEMSFDLFAYRELKGIVPDCEDRYDQLERTMKLQDPYLTERFEEKQLEGFVGMMEGFLARLEDELMDFRAIEYKGIQKTEEELINLFYFKFQNAPLLSRMDAIRDYCVDEYETLLGRDLSEEELLIVQEKFDKMYVTKDIYKIYGWLLEECGYPSLPDVEYEKRKLEYEDVFPVLYLKYRLTGKAVHNHIKHLVIDEMQDYSYLQYVILNQIFKCRMTILGDKAQTLDEQMRDVLQFLPGIFDQKIRKIVMNKSYRNTMEIARYEDAVLDEILSKAKLGEDEYETAAIITMTEAEASTLYQILKARGEEVHYINRNSSIFKKGLTVTTFYLAKGLEFDQVFGV
;
A
#
# COMPACT_ATOMS: atom_id res chain seq x y z
N GLU A 1 -35.21 16.40 -31.07
CA GLU A 1 -35.71 15.62 -29.92
C GLU A 1 -34.55 15.42 -28.93
N PRO A 2 -34.81 15.46 -27.63
CA PRO A 2 -33.77 15.22 -26.65
C PRO A 2 -33.29 13.76 -26.74
N GLU A 3 -31.97 13.55 -26.70
CA GLU A 3 -31.34 12.24 -26.68
C GLU A 3 -31.27 11.76 -25.22
N ILE A 4 -31.57 10.49 -24.97
CA ILE A 4 -31.56 9.87 -23.62
C ILE A 4 -30.45 8.85 -23.55
N PHE A 5 -29.54 9.03 -22.58
CA PHE A 5 -28.48 8.08 -22.27
C PHE A 5 -28.77 7.39 -20.94
N TYR A 6 -28.79 6.07 -20.94
CA TYR A 6 -28.84 5.28 -19.72
C TYR A 6 -27.43 4.85 -19.33
N ILE A 7 -27.07 5.09 -18.08
CA ILE A 7 -25.74 4.80 -17.52
C ILE A 7 -25.87 3.70 -16.47
N GLY A 8 -25.06 2.67 -16.55
CA GLY A 8 -25.04 1.52 -15.63
C GLY A 8 -23.63 1.04 -15.32
N ILE A 9 -23.52 -0.09 -14.61
CA ILE A 9 -22.24 -0.70 -14.21
C ILE A 9 -21.44 -1.16 -15.42
N GLY A 10 -22.11 -1.56 -16.49
CA GLY A 10 -21.45 -2.01 -17.73
C GLY A 10 -22.29 -1.70 -18.97
N ASN A 11 -21.70 -1.88 -20.15
CA ASN A 11 -22.41 -1.73 -21.40
C ASN A 11 -23.43 -2.85 -21.60
N PHE A 12 -24.64 -2.49 -22.03
CA PHE A 12 -25.65 -3.45 -22.49
C PHE A 12 -26.17 -3.04 -23.86
N ALA A 13 -26.07 -3.95 -24.81
CA ALA A 13 -26.63 -3.80 -26.16
C ALA A 13 -27.45 -5.06 -26.51
N GLU A 14 -28.48 -4.91 -27.35
CA GLU A 14 -29.33 -6.05 -27.78
C GLU A 14 -28.53 -7.08 -28.59
N ARG A 15 -27.55 -6.63 -29.36
CA ARG A 15 -26.65 -7.50 -30.16
C ARG A 15 -25.25 -6.90 -30.17
N THR A 16 -24.25 -7.77 -30.26
CA THR A 16 -22.85 -7.38 -30.40
C THR A 16 -22.65 -6.48 -31.64
N GLY A 17 -22.02 -5.32 -31.45
CA GLY A 17 -21.74 -4.35 -32.50
C GLY A 17 -22.83 -3.28 -32.70
N MET A 18 -23.94 -3.32 -31.97
CA MET A 18 -24.94 -2.25 -31.92
C MET A 18 -24.57 -1.21 -30.86
N LEU A 19 -25.15 -0.01 -31.01
CA LEU A 19 -25.04 1.04 -29.98
C LEU A 19 -25.61 0.52 -28.65
N PRO A 20 -24.93 0.77 -27.52
CA PRO A 20 -25.43 0.36 -26.23
C PRO A 20 -26.78 1.02 -25.89
N LEU A 21 -27.69 0.26 -25.32
CA LEU A 21 -28.88 0.77 -24.66
C LEU A 21 -28.54 1.32 -23.28
N ILE A 22 -27.55 0.71 -22.61
CA ILE A 22 -27.00 1.18 -21.34
C ILE A 22 -25.50 1.34 -21.54
N TYR A 23 -24.97 2.51 -21.24
CA TYR A 23 -23.56 2.82 -21.32
C TYR A 23 -22.87 2.54 -19.98
N ASP A 24 -21.65 2.01 -20.05
CA ASP A 24 -20.79 1.86 -18.88
C ASP A 24 -20.55 3.23 -18.22
N TRP A 25 -20.58 3.30 -16.91
CA TRP A 25 -20.36 4.54 -16.14
C TRP A 25 -18.97 5.16 -16.42
N ARG A 26 -18.03 4.37 -16.90
CA ARG A 26 -16.65 4.77 -17.26
C ARG A 26 -16.56 5.33 -18.68
N ALA A 27 -17.56 5.09 -19.53
CA ALA A 27 -17.55 5.55 -20.91
C ALA A 27 -17.50 7.09 -21.00
N PRO A 28 -16.91 7.65 -22.09
CA PRO A 28 -16.81 9.09 -22.26
C PRO A 28 -18.15 9.82 -22.16
N VAL A 29 -19.22 9.29 -22.78
CA VAL A 29 -20.58 9.89 -22.72
C VAL A 29 -21.11 9.97 -21.29
N SER A 30 -20.72 9.04 -20.42
CA SER A 30 -21.12 9.03 -19.01
C SER A 30 -20.53 10.22 -18.24
N GLY A 31 -19.46 10.85 -18.74
CA GLY A 31 -18.92 12.11 -18.23
C GLY A 31 -19.98 13.22 -18.16
N LEU A 32 -20.96 13.23 -19.06
CA LEU A 32 -22.07 14.18 -19.01
C LEU A 32 -22.83 14.13 -17.67
N PHE A 33 -22.94 12.96 -17.06
CA PHE A 33 -23.57 12.81 -15.75
C PHE A 33 -22.64 13.23 -14.60
N TYR A 34 -21.37 12.87 -14.67
CA TYR A 34 -20.43 13.00 -13.55
C TYR A 34 -19.67 14.33 -13.50
N ASP A 35 -19.32 14.90 -14.66
CA ASP A 35 -18.37 16.01 -14.76
C ASP A 35 -19.07 17.37 -14.97
N TYR A 36 -20.33 17.37 -15.40
CA TYR A 36 -21.09 18.59 -15.71
C TYR A 36 -22.29 18.72 -14.79
N ASP A 37 -22.74 19.95 -14.62
CA ASP A 37 -24.06 20.26 -14.08
C ASP A 37 -25.10 20.29 -15.23
N LYS A 38 -26.40 20.56 -14.95
CA LYS A 38 -27.37 20.87 -16.00
C LYS A 38 -26.94 22.12 -16.76
N GLY A 39 -27.10 22.11 -18.07
CA GLY A 39 -26.64 23.14 -18.96
C GLY A 39 -25.58 22.63 -19.97
N PRO A 40 -24.69 23.51 -20.45
CA PRO A 40 -23.70 23.10 -21.44
C PRO A 40 -22.79 21.96 -20.95
N GLY A 41 -22.59 20.96 -21.80
CA GLY A 41 -21.69 19.83 -21.54
C GLY A 41 -21.12 19.26 -22.82
N SER A 42 -20.00 18.54 -22.72
CA SER A 42 -19.34 17.91 -23.85
C SER A 42 -18.70 16.59 -23.46
N TYR A 43 -18.49 15.72 -24.43
CA TYR A 43 -17.70 14.50 -24.27
C TYR A 43 -16.97 14.14 -25.55
N GLU A 44 -15.85 13.43 -25.41
CA GLU A 44 -15.04 13.01 -26.53
C GLU A 44 -15.51 11.63 -27.02
N ALA A 45 -16.14 11.60 -28.19
CA ALA A 45 -16.55 10.37 -28.86
C ALA A 45 -15.47 9.92 -29.86
N PRO A 46 -15.49 8.67 -30.33
CA PRO A 46 -14.57 8.23 -31.40
C PRO A 46 -14.60 9.08 -32.67
N ALA A 47 -15.73 9.75 -32.94
CA ALA A 47 -15.91 10.64 -34.06
C ALA A 47 -15.48 12.09 -33.81
N GLY A 48 -15.03 12.43 -32.59
CA GLY A 48 -14.62 13.77 -32.16
C GLY A 48 -15.43 14.29 -30.98
N LEU A 49 -15.19 15.57 -30.63
CA LEU A 49 -15.88 16.26 -29.54
C LEU A 49 -17.36 16.46 -29.87
N ILE A 50 -18.23 16.01 -28.98
CA ILE A 50 -19.68 16.25 -29.05
C ILE A 50 -20.07 17.23 -27.95
N GLU A 51 -20.71 18.31 -28.33
CA GLU A 51 -21.19 19.34 -27.42
C GLU A 51 -22.73 19.40 -27.44
N GLY A 52 -23.33 19.72 -26.30
CA GLY A 52 -24.78 19.81 -26.17
C GLY A 52 -25.22 20.43 -24.86
N GLU A 53 -26.53 20.39 -24.61
CA GLU A 53 -27.12 20.89 -23.37
C GLU A 53 -27.77 19.76 -22.60
N ILE A 54 -27.41 19.63 -21.33
CA ILE A 54 -27.92 18.61 -20.40
C ILE A 54 -29.24 19.18 -19.78
N ALA A 55 -30.35 18.68 -20.24
CA ALA A 55 -31.68 19.16 -19.79
C ALA A 55 -32.07 18.57 -18.43
N ALA A 56 -31.80 17.29 -18.18
CA ALA A 56 -32.18 16.60 -16.94
C ALA A 56 -31.22 15.45 -16.64
N LYS A 57 -31.06 15.14 -15.35
CA LYS A 57 -30.31 13.97 -14.84
C LYS A 57 -31.15 13.26 -13.81
N TRP A 58 -31.25 11.95 -13.95
CA TRP A 58 -32.04 11.10 -13.05
C TRP A 58 -31.19 9.96 -12.49
N GLN A 59 -31.34 9.68 -11.22
CA GLN A 59 -30.81 8.50 -10.57
C GLN A 59 -31.95 7.59 -10.11
N TYR A 60 -31.82 6.29 -10.37
CA TYR A 60 -32.84 5.32 -10.00
C TYR A 60 -32.22 3.97 -9.66
N LYS A 61 -32.93 3.19 -8.84
CA LYS A 61 -32.57 1.80 -8.51
C LYS A 61 -33.72 0.88 -8.86
N VAL A 62 -33.41 -0.16 -9.63
CA VAL A 62 -34.33 -1.22 -9.97
C VAL A 62 -33.82 -2.52 -9.32
N LYS A 63 -34.69 -3.21 -8.55
CA LYS A 63 -34.38 -4.49 -7.94
C LYS A 63 -35.49 -5.48 -8.29
N ASN A 64 -35.13 -6.65 -8.85
CA ASN A 64 -36.09 -7.68 -9.25
C ASN A 64 -37.23 -7.14 -10.16
N GLY A 65 -36.88 -6.27 -11.10
CA GLY A 65 -37.85 -5.67 -12.03
C GLY A 65 -38.77 -4.58 -11.42
N LYS A 66 -38.55 -4.19 -10.16
CA LYS A 66 -39.32 -3.14 -9.48
C LYS A 66 -38.45 -1.92 -9.22
N MET A 67 -39.00 -0.75 -9.48
CA MET A 67 -38.40 0.54 -9.12
C MET A 67 -38.36 0.66 -7.60
N VAL A 68 -37.17 0.81 -7.03
CA VAL A 68 -36.98 1.04 -5.58
C VAL A 68 -37.06 2.55 -5.29
N TYR A 69 -36.33 3.35 -6.07
CA TYR A 69 -36.42 4.81 -6.05
C TYR A 69 -36.10 5.39 -7.43
N ALA A 70 -36.55 6.62 -7.66
CA ALA A 70 -36.14 7.45 -8.76
C ALA A 70 -36.25 8.93 -8.33
N PHE A 71 -35.20 9.68 -8.55
CA PHE A 71 -35.19 11.12 -8.26
C PHE A 71 -34.32 11.88 -9.27
N GLU A 72 -34.66 13.11 -9.51
CA GLU A 72 -33.85 13.99 -10.32
C GLU A 72 -32.67 14.52 -9.50
N SER A 73 -31.47 14.27 -10.00
CA SER A 73 -30.23 14.65 -9.31
C SER A 73 -29.24 15.21 -10.30
N ASP A 74 -28.57 16.29 -9.91
CA ASP A 74 -27.50 16.85 -10.73
C ASP A 74 -26.18 16.05 -10.62
N THR A 75 -26.07 15.14 -9.63
CA THR A 75 -24.87 14.33 -9.37
C THR A 75 -25.25 12.92 -8.95
N LYS A 76 -24.38 11.94 -9.24
CA LYS A 76 -24.53 10.56 -8.76
C LYS A 76 -24.34 10.51 -7.23
N ILE A 77 -25.22 9.84 -6.54
CA ILE A 77 -25.13 9.58 -5.09
C ILE A 77 -24.90 8.09 -4.92
N ASP A 78 -23.79 7.71 -4.30
CA ASP A 78 -23.40 6.30 -4.12
C ASP A 78 -23.83 5.73 -2.76
N ASP A 79 -24.03 6.57 -1.74
CA ASP A 79 -24.47 6.17 -0.41
C ASP A 79 -25.97 5.84 -0.39
N ASP A 80 -26.34 4.60 -0.04
CA ASP A 80 -27.74 4.14 -0.09
C ASP A 80 -28.61 4.77 1.01
N ILE A 81 -28.06 5.06 2.18
CA ILE A 81 -28.78 5.77 3.26
C ILE A 81 -29.08 7.21 2.80
N LEU A 82 -28.07 7.86 2.26
CA LEU A 82 -28.21 9.21 1.74
C LEU A 82 -29.18 9.30 0.56
N LYS A 83 -29.24 8.25 -0.29
CA LYS A 83 -30.21 8.11 -1.38
C LYS A 83 -31.64 8.01 -0.86
N GLN A 84 -31.85 7.26 0.21
CA GLN A 84 -33.17 7.07 0.83
C GLN A 84 -33.62 8.36 1.51
N GLU A 85 -32.74 9.04 2.25
CA GLU A 85 -32.99 10.34 2.86
C GLU A 85 -33.31 11.43 1.82
N LEU A 86 -32.56 11.50 0.73
CA LEU A 86 -32.82 12.48 -0.35
C LEU A 86 -34.06 12.17 -1.16
N GLY A 87 -34.49 10.92 -1.22
CA GLY A 87 -35.77 10.51 -1.82
C GLY A 87 -36.99 10.95 -0.98
N THR A 88 -36.80 11.11 0.32
CA THR A 88 -37.87 11.51 1.28
C THR A 88 -37.79 12.96 1.70
N ASN A 89 -36.64 13.61 1.69
CA ASN A 89 -36.39 14.96 2.18
C ASN A 89 -36.01 15.96 1.06
N SER A 90 -36.59 17.14 1.08
CA SER A 90 -36.31 18.21 0.12
C SER A 90 -35.24 19.23 0.59
N ASP A 91 -34.39 18.88 1.56
CA ASP A 91 -33.41 19.81 2.13
C ASP A 91 -32.36 20.23 1.10
N VAL A 92 -32.41 21.51 0.72
CA VAL A 92 -31.52 22.13 -0.28
C VAL A 92 -30.05 22.19 0.23
N GLN A 93 -29.84 22.32 1.54
CA GLN A 93 -28.48 22.39 2.10
C GLN A 93 -27.81 21.03 2.02
N LEU A 94 -28.50 19.95 2.37
CA LEU A 94 -27.99 18.58 2.27
C LEU A 94 -27.66 18.23 0.81
N LYS A 95 -28.53 18.53 -0.14
CA LYS A 95 -28.29 18.33 -1.58
C LYS A 95 -27.05 19.06 -2.09
N ASN A 96 -26.81 20.29 -1.64
CA ASN A 96 -25.63 21.05 -2.05
C ASN A 96 -24.34 20.50 -1.45
N ILE A 97 -24.37 20.00 -0.21
CA ILE A 97 -23.22 19.36 0.44
C ILE A 97 -22.84 18.10 -0.33
N VAL A 98 -23.79 17.21 -0.56
CA VAL A 98 -23.58 15.95 -1.30
C VAL A 98 -23.02 16.20 -2.70
N ARG A 99 -23.60 17.18 -3.42
CA ARG A 99 -23.14 17.58 -4.75
C ARG A 99 -21.67 18.00 -4.78
N THR A 100 -21.24 18.82 -3.80
CA THR A 100 -19.86 19.30 -3.72
C THR A 100 -18.88 18.16 -3.53
N ILE A 101 -19.23 17.20 -2.67
CA ILE A 101 -18.40 16.05 -2.33
C ILE A 101 -18.19 15.15 -3.52
N GLN A 102 -19.25 14.81 -4.21
CA GLN A 102 -19.19 13.89 -5.34
C GLN A 102 -18.42 14.48 -6.53
N LYS A 103 -18.49 15.80 -6.70
CA LYS A 103 -17.67 16.49 -7.71
C LYS A 103 -16.18 16.39 -7.39
N GLU A 104 -15.80 16.51 -6.10
CA GLU A 104 -14.41 16.31 -5.66
C GLU A 104 -13.97 14.86 -5.86
N GLN A 105 -14.82 13.89 -5.50
CA GLN A 105 -14.52 12.45 -5.69
C GLN A 105 -14.39 12.10 -7.18
N ASN A 106 -15.26 12.58 -8.03
CA ASN A 106 -15.20 12.35 -9.47
C ASN A 106 -13.93 12.94 -10.11
N ALA A 107 -13.50 14.13 -9.67
CA ALA A 107 -12.25 14.73 -10.11
C ALA A 107 -11.03 13.85 -9.79
N ILE A 108 -11.08 13.11 -8.66
CA ILE A 108 -10.06 12.14 -8.28
C ILE A 108 -10.15 10.87 -9.14
N ILE A 109 -11.35 10.29 -9.27
CA ILE A 109 -11.60 9.04 -9.98
C ILE A 109 -11.15 9.15 -11.44
N ARG A 110 -11.49 10.26 -12.10
CA ARG A 110 -11.24 10.46 -13.53
C ARG A 110 -9.90 11.12 -13.87
N ASN A 111 -9.06 11.41 -12.88
CA ASN A 111 -7.74 11.98 -13.13
C ASN A 111 -6.80 10.97 -13.79
N THR A 112 -6.52 11.13 -15.06
CA THR A 112 -5.59 10.30 -15.84
C THR A 112 -4.24 10.98 -16.12
N HIS A 113 -4.09 12.26 -15.73
CA HIS A 113 -2.94 13.08 -16.12
C HIS A 113 -1.80 12.98 -15.11
N ASP A 114 -2.11 13.00 -13.81
CA ASP A 114 -1.11 13.03 -12.76
C ASP A 114 -0.46 11.64 -12.59
N ARG A 115 0.86 11.61 -12.52
CA ARG A 115 1.61 10.37 -12.31
C ARG A 115 1.52 9.89 -10.87
N ILE A 116 1.60 10.82 -9.92
CA ILE A 116 1.47 10.55 -8.49
C ILE A 116 0.36 11.43 -7.93
N LEU A 117 -0.67 10.78 -7.40
CA LEU A 117 -1.82 11.41 -6.78
C LEU A 117 -1.86 11.04 -5.31
N ALA A 118 -1.71 12.03 -4.43
CA ALA A 118 -1.82 11.87 -2.99
C ALA A 118 -3.16 12.43 -2.49
N ILE A 119 -3.95 11.59 -1.85
CA ILE A 119 -5.31 11.89 -1.38
C ILE A 119 -5.31 11.81 0.14
N GLN A 120 -5.46 12.96 0.79
CA GLN A 120 -5.64 13.05 2.23
C GLN A 120 -7.12 13.28 2.55
N GLY A 121 -7.67 12.52 3.49
CA GLY A 121 -9.06 12.72 3.92
C GLY A 121 -9.26 12.17 5.32
N ALA A 122 -10.23 12.74 6.05
CA ALA A 122 -10.60 12.25 7.37
C ALA A 122 -11.17 10.83 7.32
N ALA A 123 -11.23 10.15 8.46
CA ALA A 123 -11.94 8.89 8.61
C ALA A 123 -13.37 9.02 8.08
N GLY A 124 -13.87 8.01 7.35
CA GLY A 124 -15.20 8.04 6.78
C GLY A 124 -15.41 9.05 5.63
N SER A 125 -14.34 9.63 5.04
CA SER A 125 -14.46 10.49 3.85
C SER A 125 -14.63 9.72 2.53
N GLY A 126 -14.61 8.38 2.58
CA GLY A 126 -14.73 7.50 1.40
C GLY A 126 -13.45 7.36 0.57
N LYS A 127 -12.26 7.63 1.15
CA LYS A 127 -10.95 7.52 0.46
C LYS A 127 -10.78 6.20 -0.28
N THR A 128 -11.03 5.11 0.42
CA THR A 128 -10.89 3.75 -0.09
C THR A 128 -11.84 3.47 -1.24
N SER A 129 -13.12 3.82 -1.09
CA SER A 129 -14.11 3.68 -2.15
C SER A 129 -13.72 4.49 -3.39
N VAL A 130 -13.27 5.72 -3.21
CA VAL A 130 -12.78 6.60 -4.30
C VAL A 130 -11.58 5.98 -5.01
N ALA A 131 -10.64 5.36 -4.25
CA ALA A 131 -9.47 4.70 -4.83
C ALA A 131 -9.87 3.49 -5.68
N LEU A 132 -10.79 2.66 -5.22
CA LEU A 132 -11.25 1.47 -5.96
C LEU A 132 -12.02 1.87 -7.23
N HIS A 133 -12.89 2.87 -7.15
CA HIS A 133 -13.55 3.43 -8.34
C HIS A 133 -12.52 4.03 -9.31
N ARG A 134 -11.48 4.71 -8.81
CA ARG A 134 -10.39 5.21 -9.64
C ARG A 134 -9.65 4.08 -10.36
N ILE A 135 -9.33 3.01 -9.65
CA ILE A 135 -8.66 1.86 -10.26
C ILE A 135 -9.53 1.26 -11.36
N ALA A 136 -10.82 1.03 -11.09
CA ALA A 136 -11.76 0.53 -12.08
C ALA A 136 -11.88 1.45 -13.29
N TYR A 137 -11.88 2.76 -13.06
CA TYR A 137 -11.86 3.75 -14.14
C TYR A 137 -10.59 3.69 -14.99
N LEU A 138 -9.40 3.60 -14.35
CA LEU A 138 -8.12 3.53 -15.03
C LEU A 138 -7.98 2.24 -15.85
N LEU A 139 -8.41 1.09 -15.31
CA LEU A 139 -8.42 -0.20 -16.01
C LEU A 139 -9.32 -0.16 -17.25
N TYR A 140 -10.46 0.49 -17.19
CA TYR A 140 -11.36 0.67 -18.33
C TYR A 140 -10.78 1.64 -19.37
N HIS A 141 -10.23 2.77 -18.91
CA HIS A 141 -9.75 3.86 -19.78
C HIS A 141 -8.46 3.47 -20.52
N ASP A 142 -7.54 2.78 -19.85
CA ASP A 142 -6.21 2.38 -20.38
C ASP A 142 -6.09 0.85 -20.55
N ARG A 143 -7.19 0.19 -20.91
CA ARG A 143 -7.29 -1.28 -21.02
C ARG A 143 -6.30 -1.94 -21.99
N GLU A 144 -5.69 -1.17 -22.89
CA GLU A 144 -4.66 -1.67 -23.79
C GLU A 144 -3.31 -1.83 -23.09
N HIS A 145 -3.02 -0.99 -22.09
CA HIS A 145 -1.72 -0.95 -21.41
C HIS A 145 -1.79 -1.32 -19.92
N LEU A 146 -2.97 -1.21 -19.27
CA LEU A 146 -3.18 -1.50 -17.86
C LEU A 146 -4.17 -2.64 -17.69
N LYS A 147 -3.75 -3.69 -16.97
CA LYS A 147 -4.57 -4.85 -16.60
C LYS A 147 -4.56 -5.02 -15.09
N SER A 148 -5.54 -5.75 -14.54
CA SER A 148 -5.61 -6.05 -13.09
C SER A 148 -4.30 -6.66 -12.56
N SER A 149 -3.62 -7.51 -13.35
CA SER A 149 -2.32 -8.09 -13.02
C SER A 149 -1.14 -7.08 -12.99
N ASN A 150 -1.32 -5.87 -13.51
CA ASN A 150 -0.31 -4.80 -13.48
C ASN A 150 -0.56 -3.76 -12.37
N VAL A 151 -1.59 -3.96 -11.57
CA VAL A 151 -1.92 -3.10 -10.42
C VAL A 151 -1.55 -3.84 -9.14
N LEU A 152 -0.91 -3.14 -8.21
CA LEU A 152 -0.61 -3.63 -6.87
C LEU A 152 -1.19 -2.67 -5.85
N ILE A 153 -1.87 -3.22 -4.85
CA ILE A 153 -2.36 -2.47 -3.69
C ILE A 153 -1.52 -2.86 -2.48
N LEU A 154 -0.90 -1.87 -1.85
CA LEU A 154 -0.23 -2.02 -0.57
C LEU A 154 -1.16 -1.49 0.53
N SER A 155 -1.60 -2.38 1.41
CA SER A 155 -2.45 -2.07 2.56
C SER A 155 -1.90 -2.75 3.82
N PRO A 156 -1.91 -2.08 4.97
CA PRO A 156 -1.42 -2.67 6.22
C PRO A 156 -2.32 -3.77 6.77
N ASN A 157 -3.58 -3.87 6.33
CA ASN A 157 -4.58 -4.77 6.91
C ASN A 157 -5.13 -5.76 5.88
N SER A 158 -4.98 -7.07 6.16
CA SER A 158 -5.49 -8.15 5.30
C SER A 158 -7.02 -8.25 5.23
N VAL A 159 -7.75 -7.69 6.20
CA VAL A 159 -9.23 -7.64 6.17
C VAL A 159 -9.72 -6.72 5.05
N PHE A 160 -8.90 -5.72 4.68
CA PHE A 160 -9.14 -4.85 3.55
C PHE A 160 -9.17 -5.62 2.21
N SER A 161 -8.42 -6.72 2.12
CA SER A 161 -8.41 -7.62 0.96
C SER A 161 -9.79 -8.19 0.65
N ASP A 162 -10.52 -8.61 1.67
CA ASP A 162 -11.87 -9.13 1.53
C ASP A 162 -12.83 -8.07 0.96
N TYR A 163 -12.75 -6.84 1.46
CA TYR A 163 -13.53 -5.70 0.95
C TYR A 163 -13.24 -5.40 -0.52
N ILE A 164 -11.97 -5.36 -0.92
CA ILE A 164 -11.55 -5.15 -2.31
C ILE A 164 -12.08 -6.26 -3.23
N SER A 165 -11.99 -7.52 -2.78
CA SER A 165 -12.40 -8.70 -3.55
C SER A 165 -13.88 -8.70 -3.90
N HIS A 166 -14.72 -8.01 -3.13
CA HIS A 166 -16.13 -7.85 -3.40
C HIS A 166 -16.45 -6.64 -4.29
N ILE A 167 -15.81 -5.50 -4.04
CA ILE A 167 -16.14 -4.24 -4.73
C ILE A 167 -15.65 -4.23 -6.18
N LEU A 168 -14.43 -4.69 -6.46
CA LEU A 168 -13.91 -4.64 -7.83
C LEU A 168 -14.77 -5.45 -8.83
N PRO A 169 -15.23 -6.68 -8.52
CA PRO A 169 -16.19 -7.39 -9.37
C PRO A 169 -17.52 -6.66 -9.54
N GLU A 170 -18.03 -5.99 -8.50
CA GLU A 170 -19.23 -5.14 -8.61
C GLU A 170 -19.02 -3.95 -9.56
N LEU A 171 -17.80 -3.46 -9.68
CA LEU A 171 -17.40 -2.41 -10.62
C LEU A 171 -17.08 -2.94 -12.02
N GLY A 172 -17.18 -4.27 -12.24
CA GLY A 172 -16.95 -4.93 -13.53
C GLY A 172 -15.48 -5.24 -13.82
N GLU A 173 -14.63 -5.30 -12.78
CA GLU A 173 -13.20 -5.59 -12.91
C GLU A 173 -12.81 -6.92 -12.24
N GLU A 174 -11.67 -7.48 -12.66
CA GLU A 174 -11.07 -8.64 -12.02
C GLU A 174 -10.37 -8.25 -10.71
N ASN A 175 -10.18 -9.23 -9.84
CA ASN A 175 -9.43 -9.02 -8.60
C ASN A 175 -7.99 -8.61 -8.87
N ILE A 176 -7.47 -7.70 -8.04
CA ILE A 176 -6.15 -7.12 -8.11
C ILE A 176 -5.26 -7.72 -7.01
N GLN A 177 -3.98 -7.80 -7.29
CA GLN A 177 -3.00 -8.25 -6.30
C GLN A 177 -2.90 -7.24 -5.15
N GLU A 178 -3.06 -7.74 -3.93
CA GLU A 178 -2.89 -6.98 -2.70
C GLU A 178 -1.94 -7.70 -1.75
N MET A 179 -1.18 -6.91 -0.98
CA MET A 179 -0.34 -7.39 0.13
C MET A 179 0.03 -6.25 1.07
N SER A 180 0.47 -6.57 2.28
CA SER A 180 1.15 -5.57 3.12
C SER A 180 2.59 -5.36 2.63
N PHE A 181 3.14 -4.16 2.87
CA PHE A 181 4.53 -3.87 2.53
C PHE A 181 5.49 -4.65 3.46
N ASP A 182 5.05 -4.95 4.66
CA ASP A 182 5.79 -5.81 5.60
C ASP A 182 5.95 -7.23 5.03
N LEU A 183 4.85 -7.83 4.55
CA LEU A 183 4.91 -9.15 3.91
C LEU A 183 5.82 -9.15 2.67
N PHE A 184 5.79 -8.08 1.90
CA PHE A 184 6.72 -7.88 0.78
C PHE A 184 8.16 -7.89 1.27
N ALA A 185 8.47 -7.08 2.31
CA ALA A 185 9.82 -7.00 2.89
C ALA A 185 10.31 -8.34 3.44
N TYR A 186 9.46 -9.08 4.17
CA TYR A 186 9.81 -10.39 4.72
C TYR A 186 10.16 -11.41 3.62
N ARG A 187 9.40 -11.43 2.52
CA ARG A 187 9.70 -12.29 1.37
C ARG A 187 11.05 -11.96 0.75
N GLU A 188 11.34 -10.67 0.61
CA GLU A 188 12.62 -10.20 0.08
C GLU A 188 13.81 -10.54 1.00
N LEU A 189 13.60 -10.55 2.31
CA LEU A 189 14.65 -10.83 3.31
C LEU A 189 14.87 -12.32 3.60
N LYS A 190 14.06 -13.20 3.06
CA LYS A 190 14.07 -14.64 3.36
C LYS A 190 15.44 -15.34 3.17
N GLY A 191 16.33 -14.79 2.33
CA GLY A 191 17.70 -15.29 2.16
C GLY A 191 18.72 -14.73 3.18
N ILE A 192 18.32 -13.76 4.02
CA ILE A 192 19.18 -13.10 5.02
C ILE A 192 18.78 -13.54 6.43
N VAL A 193 17.48 -13.58 6.70
CA VAL A 193 16.89 -14.01 7.97
C VAL A 193 15.66 -14.88 7.71
N PRO A 194 15.39 -15.91 8.54
CA PRO A 194 14.20 -16.73 8.42
C PRO A 194 12.96 -16.09 9.04
N ASP A 195 13.12 -15.16 10.00
CA ASP A 195 12.03 -14.57 10.79
C ASP A 195 12.24 -13.07 11.01
N CYS A 196 11.12 -12.34 11.01
CA CYS A 196 11.06 -10.91 11.32
C CYS A 196 9.92 -10.65 12.29
N GLU A 197 10.12 -9.73 13.23
CA GLU A 197 9.04 -9.21 14.07
C GLU A 197 8.05 -8.42 13.22
N ASP A 198 6.76 -8.56 13.48
CA ASP A 198 5.75 -7.75 12.79
C ASP A 198 5.49 -6.40 13.52
N ARG A 199 4.79 -5.49 12.84
CA ARG A 199 4.48 -4.17 13.38
C ARG A 199 3.65 -4.25 14.68
N TYR A 200 2.79 -5.23 14.79
CA TYR A 200 1.91 -5.40 15.94
C TYR A 200 2.67 -5.89 17.17
N ASP A 201 3.61 -6.82 16.98
CA ASP A 201 4.52 -7.27 18.05
C ASP A 201 5.38 -6.10 18.57
N GLN A 202 5.88 -5.26 17.67
CA GLN A 202 6.64 -4.06 18.03
C GLN A 202 5.80 -3.07 18.83
N LEU A 203 4.57 -2.77 18.39
CA LEU A 203 3.64 -1.90 19.12
C LEU A 203 3.33 -2.44 20.52
N GLU A 204 2.98 -3.73 20.63
CA GLU A 204 2.70 -4.35 21.92
C GLU A 204 3.93 -4.38 22.84
N ARG A 205 5.12 -4.63 22.28
CA ARG A 205 6.38 -4.58 23.02
C ARG A 205 6.64 -3.19 23.59
N THR A 206 6.48 -2.15 22.77
CA THR A 206 6.67 -0.76 23.19
C THR A 206 5.67 -0.36 24.29
N MET A 207 4.38 -0.72 24.13
CA MET A 207 3.35 -0.43 25.13
C MET A 207 3.59 -1.17 26.46
N LYS A 208 4.06 -2.43 26.41
CA LYS A 208 4.32 -3.22 27.62
C LYS A 208 5.54 -2.73 28.40
N LEU A 209 6.61 -2.41 27.69
CA LEU A 209 7.88 -2.03 28.31
C LEU A 209 7.91 -0.56 28.73
N GLN A 210 7.16 0.31 28.03
CA GLN A 210 7.13 1.75 28.25
C GLN A 210 8.54 2.37 28.36
N ASP A 211 9.50 1.82 27.59
CA ASP A 211 10.89 2.27 27.57
C ASP A 211 11.07 3.37 26.51
N PRO A 212 11.35 4.62 26.92
CA PRO A 212 11.55 5.72 25.98
C PRO A 212 12.66 5.46 24.96
N TYR A 213 13.70 4.71 25.36
CA TYR A 213 14.81 4.37 24.45
C TYR A 213 14.36 3.51 23.26
N LEU A 214 13.45 2.55 23.48
CA LEU A 214 12.92 1.71 22.41
C LEU A 214 12.08 2.53 21.42
N THR A 215 11.29 3.48 21.93
CA THR A 215 10.48 4.38 21.10
C THR A 215 11.40 5.30 20.28
N GLU A 216 12.37 5.95 20.91
CA GLU A 216 13.32 6.85 20.25
C GLU A 216 14.13 6.13 19.17
N ARG A 217 14.67 4.95 19.47
CA ARG A 217 15.42 4.12 18.53
C ARG A 217 14.57 3.72 17.32
N PHE A 218 13.32 3.31 17.54
CA PHE A 218 12.38 3.01 16.47
C PHE A 218 12.14 4.25 15.58
N GLU A 219 11.85 5.40 16.20
CA GLU A 219 11.57 6.63 15.46
C GLU A 219 12.76 7.12 14.65
N GLU A 220 13.97 7.12 15.24
CA GLU A 220 15.19 7.54 14.55
C GLU A 220 15.47 6.73 13.30
N LYS A 221 15.31 5.39 13.35
CA LYS A 221 15.52 4.50 12.20
C LYS A 221 14.50 4.70 11.06
N GLN A 222 13.39 5.41 11.31
CA GLN A 222 12.38 5.72 10.30
C GLN A 222 12.62 7.06 9.59
N LEU A 223 13.54 7.89 10.08
CA LEU A 223 13.77 9.26 9.60
C LEU A 223 14.76 9.33 8.43
N GLU A 224 14.73 10.46 7.72
CA GLU A 224 15.68 10.81 6.66
C GLU A 224 17.13 10.77 7.14
N GLY A 225 17.39 11.20 8.39
CA GLY A 225 18.72 11.19 8.99
C GLY A 225 19.36 9.80 9.00
N PHE A 226 18.58 8.74 9.29
CA PHE A 226 19.09 7.39 9.28
C PHE A 226 19.41 6.88 7.86
N VAL A 227 18.63 7.29 6.85
CA VAL A 227 18.98 7.03 5.44
C VAL A 227 20.32 7.66 5.08
N GLY A 228 20.56 8.90 5.54
CA GLY A 228 21.85 9.58 5.38
C GLY A 228 23.01 8.84 6.05
N MET A 229 22.80 8.31 7.26
CA MET A 229 23.80 7.48 7.95
C MET A 229 24.10 6.19 7.19
N MET A 230 23.07 5.49 6.68
CA MET A 230 23.25 4.30 5.85
C MET A 230 24.04 4.60 4.56
N GLU A 231 23.78 5.70 3.89
CA GLU A 231 24.53 6.10 2.69
C GLU A 231 25.99 6.45 3.01
N GLY A 232 26.24 7.14 4.13
CA GLY A 232 27.59 7.41 4.61
C GLY A 232 28.37 6.14 4.97
N PHE A 233 27.70 5.18 5.61
CA PHE A 233 28.25 3.86 5.89
C PHE A 233 28.58 3.09 4.60
N LEU A 234 27.67 3.04 3.64
CA LEU A 234 27.88 2.35 2.36
C LEU A 234 29.06 2.91 1.58
N ALA A 235 29.29 4.22 1.64
CA ALA A 235 30.42 4.85 0.98
C ALA A 235 31.76 4.40 1.59
N ARG A 236 31.84 4.22 2.92
CA ARG A 236 33.06 3.69 3.60
C ARG A 236 33.19 2.17 3.42
N LEU A 237 32.07 1.46 3.46
CA LEU A 237 32.03 0.01 3.30
C LEU A 237 32.67 -0.44 1.98
N GLU A 238 32.64 0.38 0.94
CA GLU A 238 33.26 0.08 -0.36
C GLU A 238 34.77 -0.19 -0.22
N ASP A 239 35.45 0.51 0.70
CA ASP A 239 36.87 0.33 0.97
C ASP A 239 37.14 -0.81 2.00
N GLU A 240 36.27 -0.95 3.00
CA GLU A 240 36.48 -1.85 4.13
C GLU A 240 36.08 -3.31 3.82
N LEU A 241 35.21 -3.52 2.84
CA LEU A 241 34.64 -4.84 2.51
C LEU A 241 35.58 -5.72 1.70
N MET A 242 36.65 -5.14 1.13
CA MET A 242 37.50 -5.83 0.15
C MET A 242 38.90 -6.10 0.70
N ASP A 243 39.37 -7.34 0.50
CA ASP A 243 40.75 -7.79 0.71
C ASP A 243 41.30 -8.30 -0.65
N PHE A 244 41.73 -7.33 -1.48
CA PHE A 244 42.20 -7.63 -2.81
C PHE A 244 43.46 -8.52 -2.78
N ARG A 245 43.48 -9.54 -3.66
CA ARG A 245 44.61 -10.46 -3.84
C ARG A 245 44.79 -10.79 -5.31
N ALA A 246 46.02 -10.88 -5.74
CA ALA A 246 46.31 -11.31 -7.10
C ALA A 246 45.70 -12.70 -7.39
N ILE A 247 45.16 -12.85 -8.61
CA ILE A 247 44.63 -14.13 -9.11
C ILE A 247 45.57 -14.72 -10.14
N GLU A 248 45.90 -15.98 -9.93
CA GLU A 248 46.55 -16.81 -10.92
C GLU A 248 45.82 -18.17 -10.98
N TYR A 249 45.27 -18.49 -12.15
CA TYR A 249 44.63 -19.76 -12.41
C TYR A 249 44.59 -20.08 -13.90
N LYS A 250 45.30 -21.12 -14.33
CA LYS A 250 45.32 -21.66 -15.70
C LYS A 250 45.57 -20.64 -16.84
N GLY A 251 46.07 -19.47 -16.56
CA GLY A 251 46.29 -18.39 -17.53
C GLY A 251 45.42 -17.16 -17.31
N ILE A 252 44.42 -17.22 -16.43
CA ILE A 252 43.84 -16.02 -15.86
C ILE A 252 44.87 -15.47 -14.88
N GLN A 253 45.49 -14.34 -15.24
CA GLN A 253 46.45 -13.64 -14.39
C GLN A 253 45.98 -12.21 -14.24
N LYS A 254 45.72 -11.81 -13.00
CA LYS A 254 45.38 -10.42 -12.63
C LYS A 254 46.14 -10.04 -11.37
N THR A 255 46.84 -8.96 -11.44
CA THR A 255 47.50 -8.39 -10.26
C THR A 255 46.44 -7.74 -9.34
N GLU A 256 46.83 -7.52 -8.09
CA GLU A 256 46.01 -6.79 -7.13
C GLU A 256 45.65 -5.39 -7.65
N GLU A 257 46.62 -4.65 -8.21
CA GLU A 257 46.42 -3.32 -8.77
C GLU A 257 45.42 -3.30 -9.95
N GLU A 258 45.47 -4.31 -10.83
CA GLU A 258 44.51 -4.46 -11.92
C GLU A 258 43.08 -4.71 -11.41
N LEU A 259 42.94 -5.57 -10.38
CA LEU A 259 41.65 -5.84 -9.75
C LEU A 259 41.07 -4.62 -9.05
N ILE A 260 41.90 -3.85 -8.33
CA ILE A 260 41.53 -2.57 -7.73
C ILE A 260 41.05 -1.59 -8.80
N ASN A 261 41.77 -1.46 -9.91
CA ASN A 261 41.37 -0.60 -11.03
C ASN A 261 40.04 -1.04 -11.66
N LEU A 262 39.83 -2.35 -11.86
CA LEU A 262 38.57 -2.86 -12.36
C LEU A 262 37.42 -2.55 -11.40
N PHE A 263 37.63 -2.73 -10.10
CA PHE A 263 36.63 -2.56 -9.06
C PHE A 263 36.18 -1.11 -8.90
N TYR A 264 37.11 -0.16 -8.78
CA TYR A 264 36.80 1.24 -8.49
C TYR A 264 36.50 2.09 -9.74
N PHE A 265 36.96 1.68 -10.93
CA PHE A 265 36.79 2.51 -12.12
C PHE A 265 35.90 1.84 -13.17
N LYS A 266 36.22 0.62 -13.60
CA LYS A 266 35.47 -0.01 -14.71
C LYS A 266 34.09 -0.49 -14.28
N PHE A 267 33.98 -1.09 -13.12
CA PHE A 267 32.75 -1.69 -12.58
C PHE A 267 32.13 -0.91 -11.43
N GLN A 268 32.50 0.36 -11.23
CA GLN A 268 32.00 1.23 -10.15
C GLN A 268 30.47 1.32 -10.08
N ASN A 269 29.77 1.17 -11.21
CA ASN A 269 28.32 1.25 -11.28
C ASN A 269 27.62 -0.09 -10.95
N ALA A 270 28.38 -1.19 -10.83
CA ALA A 270 27.82 -2.46 -10.39
C ALA A 270 27.58 -2.45 -8.87
N PRO A 271 26.49 -3.09 -8.40
CA PRO A 271 26.23 -3.20 -6.96
C PRO A 271 27.41 -3.85 -6.24
N LEU A 272 27.74 -3.36 -5.04
CA LEU A 272 28.96 -3.68 -4.33
C LEU A 272 29.18 -5.20 -4.17
N LEU A 273 28.16 -5.95 -3.71
CA LEU A 273 28.27 -7.42 -3.52
C LEU A 273 28.20 -8.24 -4.82
N SER A 274 27.83 -7.61 -5.94
CA SER A 274 27.82 -8.25 -7.26
C SER A 274 28.98 -7.78 -8.15
N ARG A 275 29.80 -6.84 -7.68
CA ARG A 275 30.84 -6.18 -8.49
C ARG A 275 31.97 -7.15 -8.83
N MET A 276 32.37 -7.99 -7.88
CA MET A 276 33.40 -9.00 -8.12
C MET A 276 32.91 -10.11 -9.07
N ASP A 277 31.63 -10.42 -9.07
CA ASP A 277 31.06 -11.36 -10.05
C ASP A 277 31.20 -10.80 -11.48
N ALA A 278 30.90 -9.53 -11.68
CA ALA A 278 31.08 -8.87 -12.97
C ALA A 278 32.55 -8.80 -13.41
N ILE A 279 33.47 -8.59 -12.45
CA ILE A 279 34.93 -8.61 -12.72
C ILE A 279 35.39 -10.01 -13.08
N ARG A 280 34.92 -11.03 -12.37
CA ARG A 280 35.19 -12.44 -12.68
C ARG A 280 34.74 -12.76 -14.09
N ASP A 281 33.50 -12.47 -14.44
CA ASP A 281 32.94 -12.76 -15.76
C ASP A 281 33.77 -12.08 -16.87
N TYR A 282 34.14 -10.82 -16.65
CA TYR A 282 35.04 -10.11 -17.55
C TYR A 282 36.41 -10.80 -17.71
N CYS A 283 37.03 -11.28 -16.62
CA CYS A 283 38.31 -11.95 -16.66
C CYS A 283 38.22 -13.36 -17.32
N VAL A 284 37.09 -14.04 -17.13
CA VAL A 284 36.81 -15.33 -17.78
C VAL A 284 36.61 -15.13 -19.28
N ASP A 285 35.78 -14.18 -19.71
CA ASP A 285 35.53 -13.84 -21.12
C ASP A 285 36.84 -13.48 -21.85
N GLU A 286 37.70 -12.67 -21.19
CA GLU A 286 39.00 -12.30 -21.75
C GLU A 286 39.90 -13.53 -21.96
N TYR A 287 39.93 -14.44 -20.98
CA TYR A 287 40.71 -15.67 -21.05
C TYR A 287 40.18 -16.62 -22.13
N GLU A 288 38.88 -16.88 -22.18
CA GLU A 288 38.23 -17.76 -23.16
C GLU A 288 38.43 -17.25 -24.59
N THR A 289 38.33 -15.91 -24.76
CA THR A 289 38.59 -15.26 -26.07
C THR A 289 40.02 -15.45 -26.52
N LEU A 290 41.01 -15.33 -25.61
CA LEU A 290 42.42 -15.45 -25.93
C LEU A 290 42.84 -16.92 -26.23
N LEU A 291 42.25 -17.88 -25.55
CA LEU A 291 42.60 -19.30 -25.69
C LEU A 291 41.71 -20.07 -26.66
N GLY A 292 40.57 -19.51 -27.08
CA GLY A 292 39.60 -20.13 -27.98
C GLY A 292 38.94 -21.38 -27.40
N ARG A 293 38.86 -21.49 -26.06
CA ARG A 293 38.15 -22.56 -25.36
C ARG A 293 37.47 -22.03 -24.12
N ASP A 294 36.28 -22.59 -23.82
CA ASP A 294 35.53 -22.27 -22.63
C ASP A 294 36.09 -23.03 -21.41
N LEU A 295 35.94 -22.46 -20.22
CA LEU A 295 36.20 -23.13 -18.95
C LEU A 295 35.11 -24.15 -18.64
N SER A 296 35.48 -25.27 -18.02
CA SER A 296 34.49 -26.20 -17.50
C SER A 296 33.78 -25.65 -16.25
N GLU A 297 32.61 -26.22 -15.93
CA GLU A 297 31.85 -25.83 -14.73
C GLU A 297 32.69 -25.93 -13.43
N GLU A 298 33.53 -26.97 -13.33
CA GLU A 298 34.45 -27.13 -12.17
C GLU A 298 35.51 -26.02 -12.13
N GLU A 299 36.04 -25.64 -13.29
CA GLU A 299 37.04 -24.57 -13.41
C GLU A 299 36.40 -23.21 -13.05
N LEU A 300 35.17 -22.95 -13.50
CA LEU A 300 34.40 -21.74 -13.15
C LEU A 300 34.14 -21.66 -11.64
N LEU A 301 33.78 -22.75 -10.98
CA LEU A 301 33.60 -22.77 -9.53
C LEU A 301 34.89 -22.42 -8.75
N ILE A 302 36.05 -22.91 -9.21
CA ILE A 302 37.36 -22.59 -8.58
C ILE A 302 37.65 -21.09 -8.77
N VAL A 303 37.40 -20.54 -9.95
CA VAL A 303 37.57 -19.11 -10.21
C VAL A 303 36.64 -18.31 -9.32
N GLN A 304 35.35 -18.68 -9.28
CA GLN A 304 34.35 -18.03 -8.42
C GLN A 304 34.82 -17.96 -6.96
N GLU A 305 35.29 -19.08 -6.41
CA GLU A 305 35.74 -19.15 -5.02
C GLU A 305 36.93 -18.20 -4.74
N LYS A 306 37.83 -18.03 -5.72
CA LYS A 306 38.96 -17.12 -5.58
C LYS A 306 38.50 -15.65 -5.51
N PHE A 307 37.49 -15.25 -6.34
CA PHE A 307 36.93 -13.91 -6.31
C PHE A 307 36.11 -13.66 -5.03
N ASP A 308 35.32 -14.66 -4.60
CA ASP A 308 34.51 -14.56 -3.39
C ASP A 308 35.34 -14.39 -2.12
N LYS A 309 36.52 -14.99 -2.06
CA LYS A 309 37.46 -14.85 -0.93
C LYS A 309 38.06 -13.46 -0.78
N MET A 310 37.85 -12.56 -1.74
CA MET A 310 38.27 -11.16 -1.61
C MET A 310 37.24 -10.31 -0.84
N TYR A 311 36.01 -10.80 -0.65
CA TYR A 311 35.11 -10.17 0.27
C TYR A 311 35.41 -10.57 1.72
N VAL A 312 35.53 -9.59 2.61
CA VAL A 312 35.61 -9.83 4.07
C VAL A 312 34.34 -10.55 4.52
N THR A 313 33.18 -10.12 4.02
CA THR A 313 31.92 -10.83 4.16
C THR A 313 30.95 -10.45 3.03
N LYS A 314 30.05 -11.37 2.66
CA LYS A 314 28.88 -11.10 1.79
C LYS A 314 27.56 -11.18 2.59
N ASP A 315 27.65 -11.40 3.90
CA ASP A 315 26.51 -11.56 4.78
C ASP A 315 25.91 -10.21 5.19
N ILE A 316 24.79 -9.84 4.58
CA ILE A 316 24.11 -8.56 4.81
C ILE A 316 23.67 -8.41 6.27
N TYR A 317 23.34 -9.51 6.97
CA TYR A 317 23.01 -9.47 8.39
C TYR A 317 24.19 -8.99 9.24
N LYS A 318 25.40 -9.47 8.95
CA LYS A 318 26.65 -9.02 9.61
C LYS A 318 26.99 -7.57 9.24
N ILE A 319 26.85 -7.23 7.96
CA ILE A 319 27.10 -5.86 7.48
C ILE A 319 26.16 -4.85 8.18
N TYR A 320 24.89 -5.24 8.38
CA TYR A 320 23.95 -4.39 9.13
C TYR A 320 24.34 -4.27 10.61
N GLY A 321 24.87 -5.35 11.21
CA GLY A 321 25.43 -5.31 12.57
C GLY A 321 26.57 -4.28 12.71
N TRP A 322 27.45 -4.18 11.72
CA TRP A 322 28.51 -3.15 11.69
C TRP A 322 27.94 -1.72 11.61
N LEU A 323 26.92 -1.50 10.79
CA LEU A 323 26.21 -0.21 10.75
C LEU A 323 25.62 0.15 12.12
N LEU A 324 24.98 -0.80 12.80
CA LEU A 324 24.39 -0.57 14.12
C LEU A 324 25.46 -0.16 15.14
N GLU A 325 26.60 -0.84 15.16
CA GLU A 325 27.74 -0.50 16.03
C GLU A 325 28.28 0.91 15.74
N GLU A 326 28.40 1.26 14.47
CA GLU A 326 28.86 2.59 14.07
C GLU A 326 27.88 3.70 14.48
N CYS A 327 26.57 3.42 14.42
CA CYS A 327 25.52 4.33 14.87
C CYS A 327 25.34 4.35 16.40
N GLY A 328 26.08 3.53 17.15
CA GLY A 328 25.97 3.43 18.62
C GLY A 328 24.77 2.63 19.11
N TYR A 329 24.15 1.83 18.23
CA TYR A 329 23.07 0.91 18.60
C TYR A 329 23.62 -0.48 18.99
N PRO A 330 22.87 -1.28 19.77
CA PRO A 330 23.22 -2.66 20.02
C PRO A 330 23.37 -3.45 18.71
N SER A 331 24.47 -4.17 18.57
CA SER A 331 24.70 -5.02 17.40
C SER A 331 23.77 -6.22 17.39
N LEU A 332 23.51 -6.75 16.19
CA LEU A 332 22.76 -7.99 16.05
C LEU A 332 23.55 -9.18 16.63
N PRO A 333 22.87 -10.19 17.21
CA PRO A 333 23.54 -11.36 17.75
C PRO A 333 24.22 -12.17 16.63
N ASP A 334 25.48 -12.59 16.86
CA ASP A 334 26.20 -13.48 15.93
C ASP A 334 25.70 -14.92 16.11
N VAL A 335 24.68 -15.27 15.34
CA VAL A 335 24.02 -16.59 15.39
C VAL A 335 23.89 -17.17 13.98
N GLU A 336 23.67 -18.49 13.92
CA GLU A 336 23.38 -19.19 12.67
C GLU A 336 22.07 -18.70 12.04
N TYR A 337 21.94 -18.86 10.72
CA TYR A 337 20.80 -18.38 9.93
C TYR A 337 19.46 -18.74 10.56
N GLU A 338 19.26 -19.97 11.02
CA GLU A 338 18.00 -20.50 11.54
C GLU A 338 17.54 -19.82 12.84
N LYS A 339 18.46 -19.12 13.51
CA LYS A 339 18.20 -18.41 14.78
C LYS A 339 18.15 -16.90 14.60
N ARG A 340 18.38 -16.41 13.39
CA ARG A 340 18.33 -14.98 13.10
C ARG A 340 16.90 -14.49 13.14
N LYS A 341 16.67 -13.39 13.83
CA LYS A 341 15.42 -12.66 13.83
C LYS A 341 15.72 -11.17 13.78
N LEU A 342 14.99 -10.42 12.95
CA LEU A 342 15.03 -8.96 12.95
C LEU A 342 13.89 -8.42 13.78
N GLU A 343 14.16 -7.41 14.60
CA GLU A 343 13.14 -6.54 15.16
C GLU A 343 12.50 -5.73 14.03
N TYR A 344 11.25 -5.33 14.18
CA TYR A 344 10.50 -4.63 13.12
C TYR A 344 11.22 -3.39 12.60
N GLU A 345 11.85 -2.63 13.50
CA GLU A 345 12.60 -1.42 13.17
C GLU A 345 13.82 -1.64 12.29
N ASP A 346 14.34 -2.88 12.22
CA ASP A 346 15.50 -3.27 11.43
C ASP A 346 15.14 -3.86 10.07
N VAL A 347 13.88 -4.23 9.85
CA VAL A 347 13.41 -4.90 8.63
C VAL A 347 13.67 -4.03 7.39
N PHE A 348 13.23 -2.78 7.41
CA PHE A 348 13.37 -1.89 6.25
C PHE A 348 14.79 -1.35 6.07
N PRO A 349 15.57 -1.05 7.13
CA PRO A 349 17.00 -0.79 7.00
C PRO A 349 17.78 -1.93 6.32
N VAL A 350 17.55 -3.17 6.74
CA VAL A 350 18.20 -4.34 6.12
C VAL A 350 17.76 -4.53 4.67
N LEU A 351 16.47 -4.31 4.37
CA LEU A 351 15.95 -4.34 2.99
C LEU A 351 16.60 -3.26 2.12
N TYR A 352 16.76 -2.06 2.65
CA TYR A 352 17.43 -0.97 1.96
C TYR A 352 18.88 -1.32 1.64
N LEU A 353 19.65 -1.80 2.64
CA LEU A 353 21.03 -2.25 2.45
C LEU A 353 21.12 -3.39 1.42
N LYS A 354 20.20 -4.36 1.48
CA LYS A 354 20.14 -5.44 0.47
C LYS A 354 20.09 -4.85 -0.93
N TYR A 355 19.16 -3.95 -1.20
CA TYR A 355 19.00 -3.37 -2.53
C TYR A 355 20.19 -2.50 -2.96
N ARG A 356 20.82 -1.81 -2.02
CA ARG A 356 22.04 -1.01 -2.30
C ARG A 356 23.25 -1.90 -2.60
N LEU A 357 23.39 -3.01 -1.88
CA LEU A 357 24.54 -3.90 -1.97
C LEU A 357 24.46 -4.92 -3.11
N THR A 358 23.27 -5.44 -3.39
CA THR A 358 23.08 -6.51 -4.41
C THR A 358 22.41 -6.05 -5.70
N GLY A 359 21.96 -4.81 -5.74
CA GLY A 359 21.10 -4.32 -6.80
C GLY A 359 19.63 -4.57 -6.50
N LYS A 360 18.80 -3.64 -6.98
CA LYS A 360 17.36 -3.65 -6.76
C LYS A 360 16.63 -4.40 -7.85
N ALA A 361 15.69 -5.25 -7.44
CA ALA A 361 14.70 -5.79 -8.35
C ALA A 361 13.67 -4.69 -8.66
N VAL A 362 13.69 -4.16 -9.89
CA VAL A 362 12.66 -3.20 -10.33
C VAL A 362 11.44 -3.98 -10.81
N HIS A 363 10.29 -3.75 -10.16
CA HIS A 363 9.04 -4.40 -10.51
C HIS A 363 8.35 -3.73 -11.71
N ASN A 364 8.96 -3.79 -12.88
CA ASN A 364 8.48 -3.15 -14.12
C ASN A 364 7.12 -3.66 -14.63
N HIS A 365 6.69 -4.83 -14.17
CA HIS A 365 5.38 -5.38 -14.51
C HIS A 365 4.24 -4.63 -13.81
N ILE A 366 4.51 -4.01 -12.67
CA ILE A 366 3.55 -3.13 -11.99
C ILE A 366 3.52 -1.78 -12.70
N LYS A 367 2.34 -1.41 -13.20
CA LYS A 367 2.09 -0.15 -13.93
C LYS A 367 1.38 0.89 -13.07
N HIS A 368 0.67 0.43 -12.03
CA HIS A 368 -0.01 1.29 -11.08
C HIS A 368 0.12 0.73 -9.67
N LEU A 369 0.63 1.54 -8.74
CA LEU A 369 0.74 1.23 -7.33
C LEU A 369 -0.27 2.04 -6.53
N VAL A 370 -1.03 1.38 -5.68
CA VAL A 370 -1.91 2.02 -4.71
C VAL A 370 -1.33 1.80 -3.32
N ILE A 371 -1.16 2.88 -2.57
CA ILE A 371 -0.67 2.84 -1.18
C ILE A 371 -1.81 3.35 -0.31
N ASP A 372 -2.34 2.49 0.52
CA ASP A 372 -3.35 2.84 1.52
C ASP A 372 -2.71 3.15 2.87
N GLU A 373 -3.39 3.93 3.70
CA GLU A 373 -2.91 4.37 5.01
C GLU A 373 -1.51 5.00 4.97
N MET A 374 -1.33 5.98 4.07
CA MET A 374 -0.04 6.62 3.79
C MET A 374 0.72 7.09 5.04
N GLN A 375 0.02 7.42 6.12
CA GLN A 375 0.61 7.90 7.37
C GLN A 375 1.35 6.80 8.15
N ASP A 376 1.12 5.52 7.82
CA ASP A 376 1.79 4.39 8.47
C ASP A 376 3.14 4.06 7.87
N TYR A 377 3.47 4.66 6.73
CA TYR A 377 4.73 4.43 6.04
C TYR A 377 5.78 5.48 6.44
N SER A 378 6.96 5.00 6.78
CA SER A 378 8.10 5.85 7.13
C SER A 378 8.76 6.49 5.90
N TYR A 379 9.64 7.49 6.15
CA TYR A 379 10.48 8.08 5.12
C TYR A 379 11.29 7.00 4.38
N LEU A 380 11.96 6.11 5.12
CA LEU A 380 12.75 5.02 4.55
C LEU A 380 11.91 4.07 3.67
N GLN A 381 10.69 3.72 4.11
CA GLN A 381 9.79 2.89 3.31
C GLN A 381 9.42 3.54 1.98
N TYR A 382 9.13 4.85 1.96
CA TYR A 382 8.90 5.58 0.71
C TYR A 382 10.14 5.67 -0.18
N VAL A 383 11.33 5.80 0.39
CA VAL A 383 12.60 5.75 -0.37
C VAL A 383 12.74 4.39 -1.07
N ILE A 384 12.47 3.29 -0.36
CA ILE A 384 12.49 1.95 -0.94
C ILE A 384 11.44 1.82 -2.05
N LEU A 385 10.18 2.20 -1.79
CA LEU A 385 9.09 2.14 -2.77
C LEU A 385 9.42 2.91 -4.05
N ASN A 386 10.00 4.13 -3.92
CA ASN A 386 10.45 4.90 -5.08
C ASN A 386 11.58 4.21 -5.85
N GLN A 387 12.41 3.41 -5.17
CA GLN A 387 13.49 2.69 -5.84
C GLN A 387 12.98 1.50 -6.67
N ILE A 388 12.00 0.76 -6.17
CA ILE A 388 11.55 -0.52 -6.76
C ILE A 388 10.34 -0.37 -7.69
N PHE A 389 9.50 0.66 -7.51
CA PHE A 389 8.33 0.91 -8.34
C PHE A 389 8.49 2.20 -9.15
N LYS A 390 8.66 2.07 -10.47
CA LYS A 390 8.80 3.21 -11.41
C LYS A 390 7.51 3.48 -12.19
N CYS A 391 6.36 3.29 -11.55
CA CYS A 391 5.02 3.35 -12.13
C CYS A 391 4.22 4.58 -11.67
N ARG A 392 2.96 4.67 -12.11
CA ARG A 392 1.98 5.62 -11.58
C ARG A 392 1.57 5.21 -10.17
N MET A 393 1.24 6.19 -9.31
CA MET A 393 0.86 5.91 -7.92
C MET A 393 -0.40 6.66 -7.50
N THR A 394 -1.23 6.01 -6.70
CA THR A 394 -2.32 6.62 -5.94
C THR A 394 -2.06 6.35 -4.46
N ILE A 395 -1.85 7.40 -3.69
CA ILE A 395 -1.45 7.33 -2.27
C ILE A 395 -2.60 7.90 -1.44
N LEU A 396 -3.10 7.12 -0.48
CA LEU A 396 -4.28 7.45 0.32
C LEU A 396 -3.93 7.47 1.79
N GLY A 397 -4.54 8.34 2.57
CA GLY A 397 -4.41 8.27 4.02
C GLY A 397 -5.07 9.41 4.78
N ASP A 398 -4.94 9.34 6.08
CA ASP A 398 -5.45 10.30 7.03
C ASP A 398 -4.36 10.66 8.04
N LYS A 399 -3.89 11.90 7.97
CA LYS A 399 -2.87 12.40 8.90
C LYS A 399 -3.27 12.26 10.39
N ALA A 400 -4.57 12.31 10.69
CA ALA A 400 -5.08 12.23 12.05
C ALA A 400 -5.11 10.80 12.62
N GLN A 401 -4.90 9.77 11.77
CA GLN A 401 -4.96 8.35 12.16
C GLN A 401 -3.58 7.69 12.26
N THR A 402 -2.51 8.47 12.43
CA THR A 402 -1.18 7.89 12.67
C THR A 402 -1.14 7.13 14.01
N LEU A 403 -0.48 5.98 14.01
CA LEU A 403 -0.21 5.20 15.23
C LEU A 403 1.07 5.67 15.95
N ASP A 404 1.90 6.48 15.29
CA ASP A 404 3.12 7.00 15.86
C ASP A 404 2.82 8.23 16.73
N GLU A 405 3.54 8.37 17.87
CA GLU A 405 3.38 9.51 18.79
C GLU A 405 3.68 10.85 18.12
N GLN A 406 4.62 10.87 17.18
CA GLN A 406 4.92 12.04 16.38
C GLN A 406 4.12 12.01 15.08
N MET A 407 3.14 12.92 14.96
CA MET A 407 2.40 13.12 13.71
C MET A 407 3.34 13.55 12.58
N ARG A 408 3.70 12.60 11.71
CA ARG A 408 4.52 12.88 10.53
C ARG A 408 3.64 13.33 9.38
N ASP A 409 3.95 14.51 8.84
CA ASP A 409 3.27 14.98 7.63
C ASP A 409 3.94 14.37 6.39
N VAL A 410 3.47 13.18 6.01
CA VAL A 410 3.97 12.44 4.83
C VAL A 410 3.97 13.32 3.58
N LEU A 411 2.98 14.20 3.43
CA LEU A 411 2.88 15.09 2.27
C LEU A 411 3.98 16.14 2.19
N GLN A 412 4.74 16.37 3.27
CA GLN A 412 5.87 17.32 3.25
C GLN A 412 7.11 16.70 2.62
N PHE A 413 7.42 15.44 2.89
CA PHE A 413 8.65 14.82 2.41
C PHE A 413 8.49 14.04 1.08
N LEU A 414 7.29 13.58 0.73
CA LEU A 414 7.05 12.86 -0.52
C LEU A 414 7.61 13.55 -1.78
N PRO A 415 7.46 14.88 -1.97
CA PRO A 415 8.01 15.54 -3.16
C PRO A 415 9.53 15.42 -3.28
N GLY A 416 10.26 15.41 -2.14
CA GLY A 416 11.72 15.24 -2.10
C GLY A 416 12.15 13.81 -2.48
N ILE A 417 11.38 12.80 -2.07
CA ILE A 417 11.69 11.40 -2.37
C ILE A 417 11.42 11.05 -3.84
N PHE A 418 10.28 11.47 -4.37
CA PHE A 418 9.85 11.06 -5.71
C PHE A 418 10.41 11.93 -6.84
N ASP A 419 11.06 13.05 -6.52
CA ASP A 419 11.60 14.00 -7.50
C ASP A 419 10.62 14.31 -8.65
N GLN A 420 9.34 14.36 -8.35
CA GLN A 420 8.25 14.52 -9.30
C GLN A 420 7.14 15.39 -8.73
N LYS A 421 6.36 15.98 -9.63
CA LYS A 421 5.19 16.74 -9.26
C LYS A 421 4.11 15.81 -8.71
N ILE A 422 3.83 15.92 -7.41
CA ILE A 422 2.75 15.21 -6.74
C ILE A 422 1.51 16.09 -6.74
N ARG A 423 0.40 15.54 -7.22
CA ARG A 423 -0.91 16.19 -7.07
C ARG A 423 -1.47 15.84 -5.71
N LYS A 424 -1.58 16.83 -4.84
CA LYS A 424 -2.20 16.70 -3.52
C LYS A 424 -3.67 17.08 -3.59
N ILE A 425 -4.55 16.23 -3.07
CA ILE A 425 -5.98 16.48 -2.94
C ILE A 425 -6.35 16.23 -1.48
N VAL A 426 -7.12 17.14 -0.89
CA VAL A 426 -7.58 17.04 0.49
C VAL A 426 -9.11 16.92 0.48
N MET A 427 -9.63 15.82 1.02
CA MET A 427 -11.05 15.55 1.21
C MET A 427 -11.43 16.01 2.61
N ASN A 428 -11.99 17.22 2.73
CA ASN A 428 -12.19 17.90 4.01
C ASN A 428 -13.46 17.49 4.78
N LYS A 429 -14.27 16.58 4.24
CA LYS A 429 -15.58 16.23 4.84
C LYS A 429 -15.63 14.74 5.20
N SER A 430 -15.93 14.45 6.47
CA SER A 430 -16.25 13.13 6.99
C SER A 430 -17.77 12.95 7.07
N TYR A 431 -18.27 11.77 6.77
CA TYR A 431 -19.70 11.43 6.73
C TYR A 431 -20.12 10.49 7.84
N ARG A 432 -19.17 9.94 8.58
CA ARG A 432 -19.39 8.95 9.62
C ARG A 432 -18.61 9.35 10.88
N ASN A 433 -19.24 9.23 12.03
CA ASN A 433 -18.71 9.02 13.39
C ASN A 433 -18.96 10.07 14.45
N THR A 434 -19.55 9.57 15.53
CA THR A 434 -19.33 10.00 16.91
C THR A 434 -18.62 8.87 17.65
N MET A 435 -17.59 9.20 18.46
CA MET A 435 -16.85 8.27 19.31
C MET A 435 -17.20 8.48 20.78
N GLU A 436 -17.55 7.40 21.52
CA GLU A 436 -17.64 7.40 22.99
C GLU A 436 -16.63 6.41 23.57
N ILE A 437 -15.90 6.80 24.63
CA ILE A 437 -14.83 6.01 25.26
C ILE A 437 -15.30 5.56 26.66
N ALA A 438 -15.23 4.24 26.98
CA ALA A 438 -15.58 3.69 28.28
C ALA A 438 -14.51 2.69 28.81
N ARG A 439 -14.34 2.63 30.15
CA ARG A 439 -13.36 1.77 30.85
C ARG A 439 -14.01 0.59 31.56
N TYR A 440 -13.22 -0.48 31.77
CA TYR A 440 -13.60 -1.82 32.24
C TYR A 440 -14.21 -1.90 33.64
N GLU A 441 -15.40 -2.54 33.73
CA GLU A 441 -15.98 -3.35 34.80
C GLU A 441 -17.11 -4.18 34.19
N ASP A 442 -17.56 -5.28 34.85
CA ASP A 442 -18.68 -6.12 34.35
C ASP A 442 -19.93 -5.30 34.00
N ALA A 443 -20.18 -4.22 34.74
CA ALA A 443 -21.22 -3.24 34.49
C ALA A 443 -21.04 -2.49 33.16
N VAL A 444 -19.80 -2.31 32.68
CA VAL A 444 -19.48 -1.63 31.42
C VAL A 444 -19.76 -2.53 30.23
N LEU A 445 -19.48 -3.84 30.33
CA LEU A 445 -19.84 -4.80 29.30
C LEU A 445 -21.35 -4.89 29.11
N ASP A 446 -22.12 -4.91 30.20
CA ASP A 446 -23.58 -4.89 30.14
C ASP A 446 -24.10 -3.58 29.55
N GLU A 447 -23.45 -2.46 29.85
CA GLU A 447 -23.75 -1.16 29.25
C GLU A 447 -23.42 -1.13 27.75
N ILE A 448 -22.27 -1.67 27.33
CA ILE A 448 -21.89 -1.78 25.92
C ILE A 448 -22.90 -2.66 25.18
N LEU A 449 -23.22 -3.85 25.69
CA LEU A 449 -24.19 -4.75 25.09
C LEU A 449 -25.59 -4.12 24.99
N SER A 450 -25.99 -3.36 26.01
CA SER A 450 -27.27 -2.62 25.99
C SER A 450 -27.30 -1.45 25.00
N LYS A 451 -26.14 -0.83 24.74
CA LYS A 451 -25.97 0.27 23.80
C LYS A 451 -25.69 -0.18 22.38
N ALA A 452 -25.20 -1.40 22.19
CA ALA A 452 -24.98 -1.99 20.87
C ALA A 452 -26.33 -2.35 20.22
N LYS A 453 -26.87 -1.43 19.43
CA LYS A 453 -28.18 -1.55 18.77
C LYS A 453 -28.12 -2.38 17.48
N LEU A 454 -27.51 -3.56 17.54
CA LEU A 454 -27.42 -4.44 16.38
C LEU A 454 -28.81 -4.98 15.99
N GLY A 455 -29.18 -4.80 14.74
CA GLY A 455 -30.44 -5.31 14.18
C GLY A 455 -31.67 -4.43 14.37
N GLU A 456 -31.58 -3.28 15.04
CA GLU A 456 -32.61 -2.23 15.04
C GLU A 456 -32.31 -1.24 13.91
N ASP A 457 -33.00 -1.37 12.81
CA ASP A 457 -33.15 -0.53 11.60
C ASP A 457 -31.91 0.21 11.01
N GLU A 458 -30.80 0.43 11.73
CA GLU A 458 -29.69 1.28 11.27
C GLU A 458 -28.27 0.70 11.48
N TYR A 459 -28.06 -0.24 12.41
CA TYR A 459 -26.70 -0.69 12.75
C TYR A 459 -26.51 -2.18 12.45
N GLU A 460 -25.56 -2.48 11.54
CA GLU A 460 -25.20 -3.86 11.16
C GLU A 460 -23.93 -4.35 11.85
N THR A 461 -23.05 -3.42 12.28
CA THR A 461 -21.72 -3.71 12.82
C THR A 461 -21.43 -2.90 14.09
N ALA A 462 -20.88 -3.57 15.11
CA ALA A 462 -20.34 -2.91 16.29
C ALA A 462 -18.97 -3.49 16.66
N ALA A 463 -18.05 -2.66 17.13
CA ALA A 463 -16.73 -3.10 17.59
C ALA A 463 -16.48 -2.77 19.05
N ILE A 464 -15.89 -3.71 19.77
CA ILE A 464 -15.22 -3.45 21.06
C ILE A 464 -13.73 -3.49 20.80
N ILE A 465 -13.05 -2.37 21.03
CA ILE A 465 -11.65 -2.17 20.72
C ILE A 465 -10.83 -2.15 22.00
N THR A 466 -9.80 -3.00 22.07
CA THR A 466 -8.85 -3.09 23.18
C THR A 466 -7.47 -2.58 22.78
N MET A 467 -6.58 -2.40 23.76
CA MET A 467 -5.21 -1.96 23.50
C MET A 467 -4.30 -3.10 23.02
N THR A 468 -4.49 -4.31 23.53
CA THR A 468 -3.63 -5.47 23.22
C THR A 468 -4.43 -6.66 22.71
N GLU A 469 -3.78 -7.55 21.94
CA GLU A 469 -4.42 -8.77 21.43
C GLU A 469 -4.77 -9.75 22.56
N ALA A 470 -3.99 -9.75 23.66
CA ALA A 470 -4.27 -10.54 24.84
C ALA A 470 -5.58 -10.11 25.52
N GLU A 471 -5.82 -8.79 25.65
CA GLU A 471 -7.07 -8.23 26.17
C GLU A 471 -8.25 -8.55 25.24
N ALA A 472 -8.08 -8.35 23.93
CA ALA A 472 -9.10 -8.70 22.95
C ALA A 472 -9.50 -10.17 23.01
N SER A 473 -8.52 -11.07 23.09
CA SER A 473 -8.74 -12.50 23.22
C SER A 473 -9.49 -12.84 24.51
N THR A 474 -9.08 -12.24 25.65
CA THR A 474 -9.74 -12.45 26.96
C THR A 474 -11.20 -11.98 26.91
N LEU A 475 -11.43 -10.78 26.39
CA LEU A 475 -12.77 -10.21 26.26
C LEU A 475 -13.68 -11.05 25.34
N TYR A 476 -13.14 -11.51 24.21
CA TYR A 476 -13.85 -12.41 23.33
C TYR A 476 -14.29 -13.69 24.05
N GLN A 477 -13.42 -14.31 24.85
CA GLN A 477 -13.76 -15.52 25.62
C GLN A 477 -14.82 -15.24 26.68
N ILE A 478 -14.78 -14.09 27.34
CA ILE A 478 -15.79 -13.67 28.34
C ILE A 478 -17.16 -13.53 27.66
N LEU A 479 -17.23 -12.79 26.56
CA LEU A 479 -18.49 -12.58 25.83
C LEU A 479 -19.06 -13.87 25.28
N LYS A 480 -18.20 -14.74 24.72
CA LYS A 480 -18.59 -16.07 24.23
C LYS A 480 -19.11 -16.97 25.36
N ALA A 481 -18.49 -16.94 26.54
CA ALA A 481 -18.95 -17.70 27.71
C ALA A 481 -20.29 -17.18 28.26
N ARG A 482 -20.62 -15.90 28.05
CA ARG A 482 -21.93 -15.31 28.36
C ARG A 482 -23.03 -15.69 27.34
N GLY A 483 -22.65 -16.35 26.22
CA GLY A 483 -23.57 -16.77 25.17
C GLY A 483 -23.83 -15.70 24.11
N GLU A 484 -23.04 -14.64 24.08
CA GLU A 484 -23.14 -13.58 23.07
C GLU A 484 -22.63 -14.06 21.71
N GLU A 485 -23.31 -13.65 20.64
CA GLU A 485 -22.84 -13.86 19.26
C GLU A 485 -21.81 -12.79 18.92
N VAL A 486 -20.53 -13.15 19.03
CA VAL A 486 -19.41 -12.23 18.87
C VAL A 486 -18.35 -12.78 17.93
N HIS A 487 -17.78 -11.93 17.09
CA HIS A 487 -16.68 -12.24 16.20
C HIS A 487 -15.36 -11.74 16.81
N TYR A 488 -14.26 -12.40 16.48
CA TYR A 488 -12.92 -11.99 16.88
C TYR A 488 -12.07 -11.74 15.68
N ILE A 489 -11.53 -10.52 15.56
CA ILE A 489 -10.54 -10.16 14.56
C ILE A 489 -9.18 -10.09 15.22
N ASN A 490 -8.28 -10.97 14.78
CA ASN A 490 -6.87 -11.02 15.16
C ASN A 490 -5.99 -10.89 13.90
N ARG A 491 -4.67 -10.88 14.06
CA ARG A 491 -3.69 -10.73 12.97
C ARG A 491 -3.80 -11.79 11.85
N ASN A 492 -4.43 -12.91 12.11
CA ASN A 492 -4.65 -14.01 11.13
C ASN A 492 -6.03 -13.96 10.49
N SER A 493 -6.88 -13.01 10.87
CA SER A 493 -8.22 -12.90 10.34
C SER A 493 -8.19 -12.28 8.95
N SER A 494 -8.92 -12.90 8.02
CA SER A 494 -9.04 -12.45 6.62
C SER A 494 -10.47 -12.09 6.22
N ILE A 495 -11.44 -12.24 7.13
CA ILE A 495 -12.87 -12.04 6.82
C ILE A 495 -13.47 -11.10 7.86
N PHE A 496 -14.15 -10.06 7.37
CA PHE A 496 -14.99 -9.18 8.17
C PHE A 496 -16.45 -9.65 8.14
N LYS A 497 -17.10 -9.75 9.30
CA LYS A 497 -18.50 -10.19 9.43
C LYS A 497 -19.35 -9.13 10.11
N LYS A 498 -20.64 -9.07 9.72
CA LYS A 498 -21.63 -8.27 10.42
C LYS A 498 -21.86 -8.78 11.85
N GLY A 499 -22.23 -7.89 12.76
CA GLY A 499 -22.47 -8.21 14.16
C GLY A 499 -21.47 -7.54 15.09
N LEU A 500 -21.41 -8.04 16.34
CA LEU A 500 -20.48 -7.57 17.36
C LEU A 500 -19.09 -8.17 17.12
N THR A 501 -18.08 -7.34 17.05
CA THR A 501 -16.68 -7.75 16.84
C THR A 501 -15.81 -7.28 18.00
N VAL A 502 -14.90 -8.12 18.47
CA VAL A 502 -13.83 -7.74 19.40
C VAL A 502 -12.51 -7.72 18.62
N THR A 503 -11.74 -6.66 18.76
CA THR A 503 -10.45 -6.50 18.11
C THR A 503 -9.57 -5.49 18.83
N THR A 504 -8.33 -5.31 18.37
CA THR A 504 -7.42 -4.27 18.86
C THR A 504 -7.54 -3.00 18.05
N PHE A 505 -7.10 -1.85 18.62
CA PHE A 505 -7.12 -0.56 17.94
C PHE A 505 -6.32 -0.57 16.61
N TYR A 506 -5.19 -1.28 16.58
CA TYR A 506 -4.35 -1.35 15.39
C TYR A 506 -4.88 -2.31 14.30
N LEU A 507 -5.63 -3.36 14.69
CA LEU A 507 -6.31 -4.25 13.74
C LEU A 507 -7.65 -3.68 13.26
N ALA A 508 -8.28 -2.82 14.06
CA ALA A 508 -9.50 -2.09 13.68
C ALA A 508 -9.23 -1.00 12.65
N LYS A 509 -7.97 -0.59 12.50
CA LYS A 509 -7.58 0.47 11.57
C LYS A 509 -7.92 0.08 10.13
N GLY A 510 -8.56 1.01 9.42
CA GLY A 510 -9.05 0.76 8.06
C GLY A 510 -10.36 -0.03 7.98
N LEU A 511 -10.90 -0.51 9.11
CA LEU A 511 -12.23 -1.10 9.17
C LEU A 511 -13.29 -0.05 9.52
N GLU A 512 -14.47 -0.19 8.97
CA GLU A 512 -15.61 0.67 9.24
C GLU A 512 -16.65 -0.07 10.07
N PHE A 513 -17.00 0.47 11.23
CA PHE A 513 -18.04 -0.04 12.12
C PHE A 513 -19.10 1.04 12.33
N ASP A 514 -20.37 0.64 12.42
CA ASP A 514 -21.47 1.58 12.71
C ASP A 514 -21.38 2.08 14.15
N GLN A 515 -20.89 1.26 15.07
CA GLN A 515 -20.65 1.62 16.47
C GLN A 515 -19.29 1.13 16.95
N VAL A 516 -18.59 1.93 17.75
CA VAL A 516 -17.28 1.58 18.32
C VAL A 516 -17.26 1.89 19.80
N PHE A 517 -16.81 0.91 20.58
CA PHE A 517 -16.60 1.00 22.01
C PHE A 517 -15.13 0.77 22.33
N GLY A 518 -14.43 1.79 22.85
CA GLY A 518 -13.04 1.66 23.30
C GLY A 518 -13.01 1.16 24.76
N VAL A 519 -12.17 0.16 25.06
CA VAL A 519 -12.13 -0.50 26.36
C VAL A 519 -10.70 -0.60 26.85
#